data_bc17ac6cc82cc90c17d35171489aa7a2
#
_entry.id   bc17ac6cc82cc90c17d35171489aa7a2
#
_cell.length_a   1.000
_cell.length_b   1.000
_cell.length_c   1.000
_cell.angle_alpha   90.00
_cell.angle_beta   90.00
_cell.angle_gamma   90.00
#
_symmetry.space_group_name_H-M   'P 1'
#
loop_
_entity.id
_entity.type
_entity.pdbx_description
1 polymer ?
#
loop_
_entity_poly.entity_id
_entity_poly.type
_entity_poly.pdbx_seq_one_letter_code
_entity_poly.pdbx_strand_id
1 'polypeptide(L)'
;MEQLMKKRILLYSTLMSICLSFVLSLFGTATSGHFTIPGFIISFILSTIISLIIGFIVPMKKINMAINRRFKFPASFFLVGLISDIIYTPFITAVMIALAAKNAPVPFSLLFVSALTKSFLVGYVAILLFQYLFRGLIQPPKNMGAPESAD
;
A
#
# COMPACT_ATOMS: atom_id res chain seq x y z
N MET A 1 -9.34 3.05 25.53
CA MET A 1 -9.30 1.92 24.60
C MET A 1 -9.42 2.36 23.13
N GLU A 2 -10.37 3.21 22.78
CA GLU A 2 -10.56 3.71 21.40
C GLU A 2 -9.35 4.49 20.85
N GLN A 3 -8.69 5.30 21.65
CA GLN A 3 -7.49 6.07 21.22
C GLN A 3 -6.30 5.15 20.90
N LEU A 4 -6.12 4.04 21.64
CA LEU A 4 -5.06 3.06 21.35
C LEU A 4 -5.32 2.32 20.04
N MET A 5 -6.58 1.98 19.77
CA MET A 5 -6.96 1.37 18.49
C MET A 5 -6.77 2.33 17.32
N LYS A 6 -7.11 3.61 17.48
CA LYS A 6 -6.88 4.65 16.46
C LYS A 6 -5.38 4.81 16.16
N LYS A 7 -4.53 4.85 17.20
CA LYS A 7 -3.07 4.94 17.03
C LYS A 7 -2.50 3.73 16.30
N ARG A 8 -2.93 2.51 16.64
CA ARG A 8 -2.47 1.28 15.95
C ARG A 8 -2.86 1.26 14.48
N ILE A 9 -4.09 1.66 14.16
CA ILE A 9 -4.57 1.72 12.76
C ILE A 9 -3.80 2.77 11.98
N LEU A 10 -3.54 3.95 12.57
CA LEU A 10 -2.75 5.00 11.94
C LEU A 10 -1.33 4.53 11.69
N LEU A 11 -0.69 3.93 12.69
CA LEU A 11 0.65 3.37 12.57
C LEU A 11 0.74 2.32 11.46
N TYR A 12 -0.23 1.40 11.42
CA TYR A 12 -0.30 0.38 10.37
C TYR A 12 -0.44 1.00 8.97
N SER A 13 -1.35 1.96 8.81
CA SER A 13 -1.56 2.65 7.53
C SER A 13 -0.31 3.40 7.08
N THR A 14 0.36 4.09 8.00
CA THR A 14 1.61 4.81 7.71
C THR A 14 2.73 3.85 7.32
N LEU A 15 2.93 2.78 8.08
CA LEU A 15 3.94 1.76 7.77
C LEU A 15 3.67 1.08 6.42
N MET A 16 2.41 0.76 6.13
CA MET A 16 2.01 0.19 4.84
C MET A 16 2.33 1.16 3.68
N SER A 17 2.01 2.44 3.84
CA SER A 17 2.32 3.46 2.83
C SER A 17 3.81 3.60 2.58
N ILE A 18 4.62 3.60 3.63
CA ILE A 18 6.09 3.70 3.52
C ILE A 18 6.65 2.45 2.84
N CYS A 19 6.22 1.26 3.26
CA CYS A 19 6.70 0.00 2.70
C CYS A 19 6.34 -0.13 1.21
N LEU A 20 5.09 0.18 0.86
CA LEU A 20 4.63 0.14 -0.53
C LEU A 20 5.38 1.15 -1.40
N SER A 21 5.57 2.37 -0.92
CA SER A 21 6.33 3.40 -1.61
C SER A 21 7.79 3.00 -1.82
N PHE A 22 8.40 2.36 -0.83
CA PHE A 22 9.77 1.85 -0.92
C PHE A 22 9.89 0.78 -2.01
N VAL A 23 9.03 -0.23 -1.97
CA VAL A 23 9.05 -1.35 -2.94
C VAL A 23 8.78 -0.86 -4.36
N LEU A 24 7.76 -0.02 -4.55
CA LEU A 24 7.42 0.51 -5.87
C LEU A 24 8.47 1.48 -6.41
N SER A 25 9.06 2.31 -5.56
CA SER A 25 10.16 3.21 -5.96
C SER A 25 11.41 2.45 -6.34
N LEU A 26 11.75 1.41 -5.56
CA LEU A 26 12.88 0.53 -5.88
C LEU A 26 12.66 -0.19 -7.20
N PHE A 27 11.48 -0.77 -7.38
CA PHE A 27 11.11 -1.47 -8.62
C PHE A 27 11.07 -0.52 -9.81
N GLY A 28 10.46 0.66 -9.68
CA GLY A 28 10.37 1.67 -10.74
C GLY A 28 11.73 2.18 -11.17
N THR A 29 12.63 2.48 -10.23
CA THR A 29 13.99 2.92 -10.55
C THR A 29 14.86 1.80 -11.13
N ALA A 30 14.72 0.57 -10.64
CA ALA A 30 15.45 -0.57 -11.17
C ALA A 30 15.03 -0.91 -12.61
N THR A 31 13.73 -0.79 -12.93
CA THR A 31 13.20 -1.10 -14.27
C THR A 31 13.40 0.02 -15.27
N SER A 32 13.68 1.26 -14.84
CA SER A 32 13.98 2.39 -15.73
C SER A 32 15.34 2.31 -16.42
N GLY A 33 16.20 1.37 -16.04
CA GLY A 33 17.56 1.22 -16.58
C GLY A 33 18.57 2.28 -16.12
N HIS A 34 18.12 3.30 -15.38
CA HIS A 34 18.96 4.39 -14.86
C HIS A 34 18.81 4.47 -13.34
N PHE A 35 19.31 3.45 -12.65
CA PHE A 35 19.31 3.46 -11.18
C PHE A 35 20.35 4.45 -10.67
N THR A 36 19.86 5.54 -10.07
CA THR A 36 20.70 6.51 -9.37
C THR A 36 20.19 6.67 -7.93
N ILE A 37 21.09 6.68 -6.96
CA ILE A 37 20.72 6.83 -5.55
C ILE A 37 19.90 8.11 -5.30
N PRO A 38 20.30 9.31 -5.83
CA PRO A 38 19.49 10.51 -5.68
C PRO A 38 18.10 10.38 -6.31
N GLY A 39 18.01 9.78 -7.51
CA GLY A 39 16.74 9.54 -8.20
C GLY A 39 15.81 8.63 -7.40
N PHE A 40 16.35 7.57 -6.81
CA PHE A 40 15.60 6.68 -5.92
C PHE A 40 15.07 7.42 -4.68
N ILE A 41 15.90 8.22 -4.01
CA ILE A 41 15.50 8.97 -2.81
C ILE A 41 14.38 9.95 -3.12
N ILE A 42 14.50 10.72 -4.22
CA ILE A 42 13.47 11.67 -4.65
C ILE A 42 12.16 10.92 -4.96
N SER A 43 12.23 9.86 -5.71
CA SER A 43 11.08 9.03 -6.07
C SER A 43 10.41 8.42 -4.83
N PHE A 44 11.20 7.93 -3.90
CA PHE A 44 10.70 7.36 -2.65
C PHE A 44 10.00 8.41 -1.77
N ILE A 45 10.58 9.59 -1.62
CA ILE A 45 9.97 10.69 -0.84
C ILE A 45 8.65 11.10 -1.47
N LEU A 46 8.63 11.34 -2.78
CA LEU A 46 7.41 11.77 -3.49
C LEU A 46 6.33 10.70 -3.43
N SER A 47 6.66 9.44 -3.69
CA SER A 47 5.68 8.35 -3.61
C SER A 47 5.15 8.14 -2.19
N THR A 48 5.99 8.35 -1.17
CA THR A 48 5.55 8.29 0.23
C THR A 48 4.58 9.42 0.57
N ILE A 49 4.88 10.66 0.17
CA ILE A 49 3.98 11.80 0.38
C ILE A 49 2.63 11.54 -0.27
N ILE A 50 2.62 11.08 -1.52
CA ILE A 50 1.39 10.79 -2.26
C ILE A 50 0.60 9.66 -1.63
N SER A 51 1.26 8.56 -1.26
CA SER A 51 0.57 7.44 -0.60
C SER A 51 -0.02 7.84 0.75
N LEU A 52 0.64 8.72 1.51
CA LEU A 52 0.09 9.27 2.74
C LEU A 52 -1.15 10.16 2.46
N ILE A 53 -1.08 11.04 1.47
CA ILE A 53 -2.22 11.87 1.06
C ILE A 53 -3.41 11.00 0.68
N ILE A 54 -3.19 9.97 -0.15
CA ILE A 54 -4.24 9.02 -0.55
C ILE A 54 -4.80 8.30 0.69
N GLY A 55 -3.93 7.86 1.60
CA GLY A 55 -4.33 7.18 2.84
C GLY A 55 -5.19 8.06 3.76
N PHE A 56 -5.02 9.40 3.72
CA PHE A 56 -5.88 10.33 4.45
C PHE A 56 -7.21 10.61 3.73
N ILE A 57 -7.18 10.72 2.39
CA ILE A 57 -8.39 11.02 1.59
C ILE A 57 -9.29 9.80 1.51
N VAL A 58 -8.73 8.62 1.27
CA VAL A 58 -9.48 7.38 1.13
C VAL A 58 -9.72 6.74 2.49
N PRO A 59 -10.98 6.55 2.91
CA PRO A 59 -11.28 5.95 4.21
C PRO A 59 -11.07 4.43 4.20
N MET A 60 -9.81 4.01 4.04
CA MET A 60 -9.41 2.59 3.93
C MET A 60 -9.95 1.73 5.07
N LYS A 61 -10.09 2.31 6.28
CA LYS A 61 -10.70 1.62 7.43
C LYS A 61 -12.14 1.19 7.13
N LYS A 62 -12.95 2.07 6.52
CA LYS A 62 -14.36 1.77 6.18
C LYS A 62 -14.42 0.68 5.10
N ILE A 63 -13.55 0.78 4.10
CA ILE A 63 -13.45 -0.21 3.01
C ILE A 63 -13.07 -1.58 3.56
N ASN A 64 -12.02 -1.63 4.37
CA ASN A 64 -11.54 -2.88 4.97
C ASN A 64 -12.58 -3.52 5.90
N MET A 65 -13.29 -2.71 6.70
CA MET A 65 -14.38 -3.21 7.54
C MET A 65 -15.56 -3.74 6.70
N ALA A 66 -15.92 -3.08 5.61
CA ALA A 66 -16.99 -3.53 4.73
C ALA A 66 -16.64 -4.87 4.07
N ILE A 67 -15.39 -5.03 3.61
CA ILE A 67 -14.90 -6.28 3.02
C ILE A 67 -14.90 -7.40 4.06
N ASN A 68 -14.35 -7.14 5.25
CA ASN A 68 -14.26 -8.14 6.33
C ASN A 68 -15.62 -8.56 6.87
N ARG A 69 -16.64 -7.70 6.77
CA ARG A 69 -18.03 -8.06 7.11
C ARG A 69 -18.67 -9.00 6.07
N ARG A 70 -18.30 -8.85 4.80
CA ARG A 70 -18.95 -9.56 3.69
C ARG A 70 -18.23 -10.85 3.31
N PHE A 71 -16.91 -10.90 3.51
CA PHE A 71 -16.06 -12.02 3.13
C PHE A 71 -15.31 -12.56 4.35
N LYS A 72 -15.30 -13.89 4.48
CA LYS A 72 -14.54 -14.58 5.52
C LYS A 72 -13.06 -14.71 5.12
N PHE A 73 -12.18 -14.86 6.10
CA PHE A 73 -10.78 -15.22 5.84
C PHE A 73 -10.72 -16.59 5.11
N PRO A 74 -9.84 -16.81 4.09
CA PRO A 74 -8.79 -15.91 3.62
C PRO A 74 -9.22 -14.91 2.52
N ALA A 75 -10.43 -15.01 1.96
CA ALA A 75 -10.87 -14.18 0.84
C ALA A 75 -10.83 -12.67 1.16
N SER A 76 -11.23 -12.27 2.38
CA SER A 76 -11.15 -10.87 2.79
C SER A 76 -9.73 -10.32 2.79
N PHE A 77 -8.75 -11.14 3.15
CA PHE A 77 -7.34 -10.75 3.15
C PHE A 77 -6.83 -10.40 1.74
N PHE A 78 -7.10 -11.27 0.78
CA PHE A 78 -6.72 -11.04 -0.63
C PHE A 78 -7.46 -9.85 -1.25
N LEU A 79 -8.75 -9.70 -0.95
CA LEU A 79 -9.56 -8.59 -1.47
C LEU A 79 -9.14 -7.23 -0.89
N VAL A 80 -8.83 -7.15 0.39
CA VAL A 80 -8.28 -5.93 1.01
C VAL A 80 -6.95 -5.55 0.35
N GLY A 81 -6.08 -6.52 0.11
CA GLY A 81 -4.82 -6.31 -0.61
C GLY A 81 -5.06 -5.79 -2.03
N LEU A 82 -5.92 -6.45 -2.78
CA LEU A 82 -6.24 -6.08 -4.16
C LEU A 82 -6.83 -4.67 -4.28
N ILE A 83 -7.80 -4.33 -3.44
CA ILE A 83 -8.43 -3.00 -3.44
C ILE A 83 -7.43 -1.92 -3.02
N SER A 84 -6.58 -2.21 -2.04
CA SER A 84 -5.50 -1.31 -1.66
C SER A 84 -4.55 -1.05 -2.83
N ASP A 85 -4.15 -2.10 -3.54
CA ASP A 85 -3.25 -1.99 -4.69
C ASP A 85 -3.89 -1.19 -5.83
N ILE A 86 -5.14 -1.45 -6.17
CA ILE A 86 -5.89 -0.68 -7.18
C ILE A 86 -5.95 0.82 -6.84
N ILE A 87 -6.00 1.16 -5.56
CA ILE A 87 -6.07 2.57 -5.13
C ILE A 87 -4.68 3.21 -5.12
N TYR A 88 -3.67 2.57 -4.55
CA TYR A 88 -2.35 3.19 -4.36
C TYR A 88 -1.45 3.13 -5.59
N THR A 89 -1.42 1.98 -6.26
CA THR A 89 -0.44 1.72 -7.33
C THR A 89 -0.58 2.65 -8.54
N PRO A 90 -1.78 3.00 -9.06
CA PRO A 90 -1.87 3.90 -10.20
C PRO A 90 -1.31 5.28 -9.91
N PHE A 91 -1.57 5.83 -8.73
CA PHE A 91 -1.09 7.16 -8.35
C PHE A 91 0.43 7.19 -8.17
N ILE A 92 0.97 6.20 -7.46
CA ILE A 92 2.43 6.09 -7.26
C ILE A 92 3.12 5.89 -8.61
N THR A 93 2.60 4.99 -9.47
CA THR A 93 3.15 4.73 -10.79
C THR A 93 3.08 5.96 -11.69
N ALA A 94 1.97 6.72 -11.67
CA ALA A 94 1.83 7.95 -12.44
C ALA A 94 2.92 8.97 -12.10
N VAL A 95 3.21 9.15 -10.83
CA VAL A 95 4.26 10.07 -10.37
C VAL A 95 5.64 9.57 -10.77
N MET A 96 5.90 8.28 -10.60
CA MET A 96 7.18 7.68 -11.00
C MET A 96 7.43 7.85 -12.50
N ILE A 97 6.41 7.61 -13.33
CA ILE A 97 6.51 7.80 -14.78
C ILE A 97 6.61 9.28 -15.15
N ALA A 98 5.89 10.18 -14.48
CA ALA A 98 6.01 11.61 -14.73
C ALA A 98 7.44 12.13 -14.49
N LEU A 99 8.13 11.58 -13.49
CA LEU A 99 9.54 11.90 -13.22
C LEU A 99 10.48 11.30 -14.29
N ALA A 100 10.23 10.04 -14.68
CA ALA A 100 11.04 9.32 -15.67
C ALA A 100 10.83 9.88 -17.10
N ALA A 101 9.61 10.25 -17.45
CA ALA A 101 9.24 10.71 -18.78
C ALA A 101 9.83 12.06 -19.18
N LYS A 102 10.35 12.85 -18.24
CA LYS A 102 10.99 14.15 -18.56
C LYS A 102 12.12 14.04 -19.58
N ASN A 103 12.79 12.89 -19.63
CA ASN A 103 13.95 12.66 -20.50
C ASN A 103 13.75 11.46 -21.46
N ALA A 104 12.52 10.91 -21.56
CA ALA A 104 12.26 9.73 -22.36
C ALA A 104 11.68 10.11 -23.74
N PRO A 105 12.16 9.49 -24.83
CA PRO A 105 11.64 9.72 -26.18
C PRO A 105 10.28 9.03 -26.45
N VAL A 106 9.69 8.38 -25.44
CA VAL A 106 8.47 7.55 -25.55
C VAL A 106 7.29 8.32 -24.94
N PRO A 107 6.09 8.25 -25.55
CA PRO A 107 4.92 8.94 -25.01
C PRO A 107 4.53 8.40 -23.63
N PHE A 108 4.13 9.32 -22.75
CA PHE A 108 3.77 9.04 -21.34
C PHE A 108 2.75 7.89 -21.21
N SER A 109 1.76 7.81 -22.09
CA SER A 109 0.71 6.80 -22.04
C SER A 109 1.22 5.37 -22.18
N LEU A 110 2.16 5.14 -23.09
CA LEU A 110 2.76 3.81 -23.29
C LEU A 110 3.65 3.42 -22.12
N LEU A 111 4.45 4.35 -21.62
CA LEU A 111 5.27 4.12 -20.44
C LEU A 111 4.40 3.83 -19.22
N PHE A 112 3.32 4.59 -19.04
CA PHE A 112 2.41 4.44 -17.91
C PHE A 112 1.71 3.08 -17.91
N VAL A 113 1.12 2.66 -19.03
CA VAL A 113 0.43 1.36 -19.11
C VAL A 113 1.37 0.18 -18.88
N SER A 114 2.56 0.22 -19.52
CA SER A 114 3.57 -0.83 -19.33
C SER A 114 4.08 -0.91 -17.89
N ALA A 115 4.36 0.25 -17.28
CA ALA A 115 4.82 0.32 -15.90
C ALA A 115 3.72 -0.05 -14.92
N LEU A 116 2.48 0.38 -15.17
CA LEU A 116 1.32 0.09 -14.31
C LEU A 116 1.09 -1.40 -14.17
N THR A 117 1.13 -2.15 -15.27
CA THR A 117 0.94 -3.61 -15.23
C THR A 117 1.99 -4.31 -14.37
N LYS A 118 3.25 -3.91 -14.52
CA LYS A 118 4.36 -4.46 -13.72
C LYS A 118 4.27 -4.03 -12.24
N SER A 119 4.02 -2.75 -12.00
CA SER A 119 3.90 -2.19 -10.66
C SER A 119 2.72 -2.76 -9.89
N PHE A 120 1.60 -3.05 -10.59
CA PHE A 120 0.43 -3.67 -10.00
C PHE A 120 0.75 -5.07 -9.45
N LEU A 121 1.46 -5.90 -10.22
CA LEU A 121 1.85 -7.23 -9.76
C LEU A 121 2.78 -7.16 -8.54
N VAL A 122 3.80 -6.30 -8.62
CA VAL A 122 4.78 -6.11 -7.52
C VAL A 122 4.11 -5.49 -6.30
N GLY A 123 3.27 -4.47 -6.50
CA GLY A 123 2.52 -3.80 -5.44
C GLY A 123 1.58 -4.77 -4.70
N TYR A 124 0.87 -5.59 -5.44
CA TYR A 124 -0.02 -6.59 -4.84
C TYR A 124 0.73 -7.60 -3.96
N VAL A 125 1.84 -8.15 -4.48
CA VAL A 125 2.69 -9.06 -3.69
C VAL A 125 3.26 -8.37 -2.46
N ALA A 126 3.72 -7.13 -2.59
CA ALA A 126 4.24 -6.34 -1.48
C ALA A 126 3.16 -6.09 -0.40
N ILE A 127 1.94 -5.75 -0.81
CA ILE A 127 0.82 -5.54 0.12
C ILE A 127 0.46 -6.83 0.85
N LEU A 128 0.39 -7.97 0.15
CA LEU A 128 0.10 -9.25 0.78
C LEU A 128 1.18 -9.64 1.79
N LEU A 129 2.44 -9.47 1.42
CA LEU A 129 3.58 -9.73 2.32
C LEU A 129 3.53 -8.83 3.55
N PHE A 130 3.27 -7.53 3.36
CA PHE A 130 3.12 -6.58 4.44
C PHE A 130 1.96 -6.95 5.37
N GLN A 131 0.80 -7.26 4.82
CA GLN A 131 -0.36 -7.68 5.60
C GLN A 131 -0.08 -8.96 6.40
N TYR A 132 0.66 -9.89 5.82
CA TYR A 132 1.06 -11.13 6.50
C TYR A 132 2.02 -10.84 7.67
N LEU A 133 3.06 -10.04 7.44
CA LEU A 133 4.08 -9.70 8.45
C LEU A 133 3.49 -8.87 9.60
N PHE A 134 2.62 -7.92 9.29
CA PHE A 134 2.04 -7.01 10.27
C PHE A 134 0.63 -7.39 10.73
N ARG A 135 0.22 -8.61 10.48
CA ARG A 135 -1.09 -9.15 10.89
C ARG A 135 -1.37 -8.94 12.39
N GLY A 136 -0.34 -9.06 13.22
CA GLY A 136 -0.44 -8.87 14.68
C GLY A 136 -0.80 -7.44 15.10
N LEU A 137 -0.55 -6.43 14.26
CA LEU A 137 -0.93 -5.03 14.54
C LEU A 137 -2.42 -4.76 14.31
N ILE A 138 -3.07 -5.55 13.45
CA ILE A 138 -4.48 -5.36 13.08
C ILE A 138 -5.40 -6.18 13.98
N GLN A 139 -4.97 -7.37 14.42
CA GLN A 139 -5.79 -8.24 15.25
C GLN A 139 -5.82 -7.71 16.68
N PRO A 140 -7.02 -7.57 17.29
CA PRO A 140 -7.11 -7.34 18.73
C PRO A 140 -6.45 -8.49 19.48
N PRO A 141 -5.80 -8.24 20.63
CA PRO A 141 -5.22 -9.30 21.44
C PRO A 141 -6.29 -10.35 21.76
N LYS A 142 -5.97 -11.61 21.53
CA LYS A 142 -6.86 -12.76 21.65
C LYS A 142 -7.52 -12.92 23.04
N ASN A 143 -7.04 -12.18 24.04
CA ASN A 143 -7.43 -12.33 25.44
C ASN A 143 -8.53 -11.35 25.90
N MET A 144 -9.21 -10.63 25.00
CA MET A 144 -10.27 -9.68 25.39
C MET A 144 -11.69 -10.14 25.02
N GLY A 145 -11.97 -11.42 24.94
CA GLY A 145 -13.26 -11.87 24.45
C GLY A 145 -13.79 -13.20 25.00
N ALA A 146 -13.30 -13.67 26.13
CA ALA A 146 -14.02 -14.68 26.87
C ALA A 146 -14.87 -13.95 27.94
N PRO A 147 -16.20 -13.90 27.85
CA PRO A 147 -16.99 -13.62 29.02
C PRO A 147 -16.72 -14.79 29.97
N GLU A 148 -16.14 -14.47 31.13
CA GLU A 148 -16.09 -15.34 32.28
C GLU A 148 -17.54 -15.75 32.55
N SER A 149 -17.85 -17.01 32.24
CA SER A 149 -19.13 -17.62 32.63
C SER A 149 -19.17 -17.57 34.15
N ALA A 150 -19.96 -16.64 34.68
CA ALA A 150 -20.38 -16.67 36.09
C ALA A 150 -21.23 -17.92 36.28
N ASP A 151 -20.69 -18.88 37.00
CA ASP A 151 -21.43 -19.92 37.71
C ASP A 151 -22.13 -19.33 38.94
#